data_a9f54a48b6041a8105d568168b85d92d
#
_entry.id   a9f54a48b6041a8105d568168b85d92d
#
_cell.length_a   1.000
_cell.length_b   1.000
_cell.length_c   1.000
_cell.angle_alpha   90.00
_cell.angle_beta   90.00
_cell.angle_gamma   90.00
#
_symmetry.space_group_name_H-M   'P 1'
#
loop_
_entity.id
_entity.type
_entity.pdbx_description
1 polymer ?
#
loop_
_entity_poly.entity_id
_entity_poly.type
_entity_poly.pdbx_seq_one_letter_code
_entity_poly.pdbx_strand_id
1 'polypeptide(L)'
;MAAFALAMAFVLAPGGARPAWALADWFGVEATAFDNALTGTGAVDDNGVPGTEFDFKDTLGLDDHDTSAMARFWFRWGKKNRLFFDYTATSHSGSAVLSQPLDFNGTSYAAGERFDSDVKLDLYQARYRYSFLNLKVVEFGLGLGLNEGHFKMDVVGSTTGPESVDRSLPFPTLAAGVVIKPLPGFHIRLEGDGVSATVSGDHVRFVDWRAQIEWYFLHFFGVVAGYRSIDADVRTEEDGEVDIQYKGPYAGLGVKF
;
A
#
# COMPACT_ATOMS: atom_id res chain seq x y z
N MET A 1 -18.64 -4.30 -1.44
CA MET A 1 -18.99 -4.13 -2.88
C MET A 1 -19.77 -2.86 -3.23
N ALA A 2 -19.75 -1.80 -2.43
CA ALA A 2 -20.56 -0.60 -2.71
C ALA A 2 -19.75 0.67 -3.05
N ALA A 3 -18.42 0.65 -2.99
CA ALA A 3 -17.56 1.84 -3.22
C ALA A 3 -17.13 2.07 -4.69
N PHE A 4 -17.34 1.12 -5.60
CA PHE A 4 -16.88 1.21 -6.99
C PHE A 4 -17.84 1.96 -7.95
N ALA A 5 -19.06 2.28 -7.52
CA ALA A 5 -20.09 2.87 -8.39
C ALA A 5 -20.02 4.40 -8.52
N LEU A 6 -19.23 5.12 -7.72
CA LEU A 6 -19.28 6.59 -7.68
C LEU A 6 -18.28 7.30 -8.62
N ALA A 7 -17.32 6.60 -9.20
CA ALA A 7 -16.27 7.21 -10.04
C ALA A 7 -16.66 7.44 -11.51
N MET A 8 -17.78 6.88 -11.98
CA MET A 8 -18.18 6.93 -13.41
C MET A 8 -19.14 8.07 -13.81
N ALA A 9 -19.64 8.85 -12.87
CA ALA A 9 -20.73 9.82 -13.15
C ALA A 9 -20.27 11.24 -13.54
N PHE A 10 -18.96 11.53 -13.60
CA PHE A 10 -18.46 12.92 -13.81
C PHE A 10 -18.00 13.24 -15.24
N VAL A 11 -18.19 12.36 -16.22
CA VAL A 11 -17.59 12.50 -17.57
C VAL A 11 -18.49 13.15 -18.61
N LEU A 12 -19.72 13.54 -18.29
CA LEU A 12 -20.65 14.11 -19.28
C LEU A 12 -21.11 15.54 -18.93
N ALA A 13 -20.20 16.51 -18.97
CA ALA A 13 -20.57 17.91 -19.06
C ALA A 13 -20.30 18.42 -20.50
N PRO A 14 -21.31 18.91 -21.24
CA PRO A 14 -21.11 19.44 -22.58
C PRO A 14 -20.61 20.91 -22.50
N GLY A 15 -19.31 21.07 -22.56
CA GLY A 15 -18.66 22.39 -22.62
C GLY A 15 -17.56 22.38 -23.68
N GLY A 16 -17.81 23.07 -24.79
CA GLY A 16 -16.89 23.50 -25.85
C GLY A 16 -15.71 22.58 -26.17
N ALA A 17 -15.75 21.90 -27.31
CA ALA A 17 -14.74 20.96 -27.79
C ALA A 17 -13.33 21.58 -27.87
N ARG A 18 -12.58 21.50 -26.78
CA ARG A 18 -11.14 21.56 -26.85
C ARG A 18 -10.66 20.19 -27.35
N PRO A 19 -9.67 20.14 -28.29
CA PRO A 19 -9.20 18.86 -28.78
C PRO A 19 -8.70 18.02 -27.59
N ALA A 20 -9.17 16.77 -27.48
CA ALA A 20 -8.93 15.86 -26.35
C ALA A 20 -7.44 15.69 -25.96
N TRP A 21 -6.52 15.91 -26.90
CA TRP A 21 -5.06 15.90 -26.64
C TRP A 21 -4.56 17.12 -25.84
N ALA A 22 -5.34 18.20 -25.73
CA ALA A 22 -4.96 19.37 -24.91
C ALA A 22 -5.35 19.24 -23.43
N LEU A 23 -6.19 18.26 -23.10
CA LEU A 23 -6.63 17.93 -21.72
C LEU A 23 -5.82 16.77 -21.12
N ALA A 24 -4.98 16.11 -21.93
CA ALA A 24 -4.19 14.97 -21.50
C ALA A 24 -3.25 15.35 -20.34
N ASP A 25 -3.40 14.68 -19.21
CA ASP A 25 -2.63 14.77 -17.96
C ASP A 25 -3.21 15.69 -16.85
N TRP A 26 -4.50 16.03 -16.85
CA TRP A 26 -5.12 16.75 -15.73
C TRP A 26 -5.53 15.82 -14.61
N PHE A 27 -6.08 14.68 -14.94
CA PHE A 27 -6.40 13.64 -13.98
C PHE A 27 -6.32 12.25 -14.63
N GLY A 28 -6.17 11.24 -13.81
CA GLY A 28 -6.20 9.87 -14.25
C GLY A 28 -6.53 8.93 -13.12
N VAL A 29 -6.91 7.72 -13.53
CA VAL A 29 -7.22 6.60 -12.64
C VAL A 29 -6.45 5.39 -13.13
N GLU A 30 -5.88 4.64 -12.21
CA GLU A 30 -5.25 3.35 -12.47
C GLU A 30 -5.89 2.31 -11.56
N ALA A 31 -6.12 1.13 -12.11
CA ALA A 31 -6.55 -0.05 -11.37
C ALA A 31 -5.61 -1.21 -11.73
N THR A 32 -4.97 -1.77 -10.73
CA THR A 32 -3.93 -2.79 -10.92
C THR A 32 -4.13 -3.96 -9.96
N ALA A 33 -3.72 -5.14 -10.39
CA ALA A 33 -3.53 -6.31 -9.55
C ALA A 33 -2.07 -6.37 -9.10
N PHE A 34 -1.85 -6.57 -7.83
CA PHE A 34 -0.56 -6.63 -7.17
C PHE A 34 -0.32 -8.04 -6.65
N ASP A 35 0.55 -8.78 -7.29
CA ASP A 35 1.01 -10.07 -6.83
C ASP A 35 2.12 -9.84 -5.81
N ASN A 36 1.75 -9.92 -4.53
CA ASN A 36 2.64 -9.53 -3.45
C ASN A 36 3.01 -10.70 -2.55
N ALA A 37 4.29 -10.73 -2.16
CA ALA A 37 4.80 -11.59 -1.12
C ALA A 37 4.80 -10.82 0.21
N LEU A 38 4.28 -11.46 1.26
CA LEU A 38 4.37 -10.98 2.64
C LEU A 38 5.55 -11.67 3.34
N THR A 39 6.39 -10.88 3.99
CA THR A 39 7.46 -11.35 4.88
C THR A 39 7.54 -10.47 6.10
N GLY A 40 8.03 -10.99 7.21
CA GLY A 40 8.25 -10.22 8.42
C GLY A 40 7.93 -10.97 9.70
N THR A 41 8.03 -10.25 10.80
CA THR A 41 7.79 -10.74 12.16
C THR A 41 6.87 -9.80 12.91
N GLY A 42 6.27 -10.30 13.99
CA GLY A 42 5.47 -9.51 14.89
C GLY A 42 5.47 -10.08 16.30
N ALA A 43 5.18 -9.23 17.25
CA ALA A 43 4.84 -9.60 18.61
C ALA A 43 3.68 -8.70 19.06
N VAL A 44 2.61 -9.27 19.54
CA VAL A 44 1.43 -8.52 19.97
C VAL A 44 1.33 -8.59 21.47
N ASP A 45 1.50 -7.43 22.11
CA ASP A 45 1.48 -7.28 23.56
C ASP A 45 0.03 -7.06 24.05
N ASP A 46 -0.20 -7.36 25.32
CA ASP A 46 -1.45 -7.01 26.01
C ASP A 46 -1.12 -6.14 27.22
N ASN A 47 -1.49 -4.84 27.15
CA ASN A 47 -1.33 -3.87 28.25
C ASN A 47 0.09 -3.84 28.84
N GLY A 48 1.14 -3.93 27.97
CA GLY A 48 2.54 -3.93 28.37
C GLY A 48 3.06 -5.29 28.87
N VAL A 49 2.30 -6.36 28.71
CA VAL A 49 2.79 -7.73 28.86
C VAL A 49 3.29 -8.22 27.50
N PRO A 50 4.59 -8.51 27.35
CA PRO A 50 5.15 -8.89 26.06
C PRO A 50 4.50 -10.16 25.51
N GLY A 51 4.08 -10.10 24.24
CA GLY A 51 3.69 -11.27 23.46
C GLY A 51 4.90 -12.07 22.97
N THR A 52 4.64 -13.23 22.41
CA THR A 52 5.68 -14.03 21.78
C THR A 52 5.95 -13.51 20.37
N GLU A 53 7.22 -13.34 20.02
CA GLU A 53 7.62 -13.02 18.64
C GLU A 53 7.28 -14.19 17.71
N PHE A 54 6.65 -13.88 16.58
CA PHE A 54 6.28 -14.84 15.53
C PHE A 54 6.72 -14.37 14.16
N ASP A 55 7.00 -15.31 13.26
CA ASP A 55 7.18 -15.06 11.83
C ASP A 55 5.85 -15.31 11.12
N PHE A 56 5.47 -14.42 10.18
CA PHE A 56 4.22 -14.52 9.44
C PHE A 56 4.10 -15.78 8.61
N LYS A 57 5.20 -16.25 8.04
CA LYS A 57 5.25 -17.45 7.21
C LYS A 57 5.48 -18.70 8.04
N ASP A 58 6.58 -18.74 8.81
CA ASP A 58 7.06 -19.96 9.47
C ASP A 58 6.23 -20.32 10.70
N THR A 59 5.73 -19.33 11.45
CA THR A 59 4.91 -19.55 12.66
C THR A 59 3.43 -19.61 12.35
N LEU A 60 2.92 -18.66 11.54
CA LEU A 60 1.49 -18.53 11.25
C LEU A 60 1.06 -19.30 10.00
N GLY A 61 2.01 -19.74 9.17
CA GLY A 61 1.76 -20.51 7.96
C GLY A 61 1.03 -19.73 6.88
N LEU A 62 1.21 -18.39 6.85
CA LEU A 62 0.58 -17.55 5.83
C LEU A 62 1.11 -17.89 4.43
N ASP A 63 0.23 -17.82 3.44
CA ASP A 63 0.58 -18.01 2.04
C ASP A 63 1.66 -17.02 1.60
N ASP A 64 2.67 -17.51 0.88
CA ASP A 64 3.81 -16.71 0.41
C ASP A 64 3.40 -15.56 -0.50
N HIS A 65 2.36 -15.75 -1.32
CA HIS A 65 1.89 -14.80 -2.31
C HIS A 65 0.37 -14.68 -2.28
N ASP A 66 -0.11 -13.47 -2.45
CA ASP A 66 -1.52 -13.19 -2.71
C ASP A 66 -1.66 -12.11 -3.77
N THR A 67 -2.79 -12.13 -4.48
CA THR A 67 -3.10 -11.12 -5.49
C THR A 67 -4.07 -10.09 -4.93
N SER A 68 -3.56 -8.93 -4.69
CA SER A 68 -4.24 -7.79 -4.06
C SER A 68 -4.68 -6.75 -5.08
N ALA A 69 -5.69 -5.96 -4.74
CA ALA A 69 -6.16 -4.85 -5.57
C ALA A 69 -5.49 -3.54 -5.17
N MET A 70 -5.04 -2.79 -6.18
CA MET A 70 -4.60 -1.41 -5.99
C MET A 70 -5.38 -0.47 -6.90
N ALA A 71 -5.69 0.71 -6.40
CA ALA A 71 -6.29 1.80 -7.16
C ALA A 71 -5.50 3.09 -6.93
N ARG A 72 -5.33 3.86 -7.98
CA ARG A 72 -4.73 5.20 -7.93
C ARG A 72 -5.64 6.17 -8.64
N PHE A 73 -5.89 7.31 -8.01
CA PHE A 73 -6.39 8.51 -8.64
C PHE A 73 -5.34 9.60 -8.56
N TRP A 74 -5.16 10.38 -9.61
CA TRP A 74 -4.30 11.56 -9.58
C TRP A 74 -4.94 12.73 -10.28
N PHE A 75 -4.62 13.92 -9.76
CA PHE A 75 -5.05 15.19 -10.30
C PHE A 75 -3.86 16.15 -10.42
N ARG A 76 -3.75 16.82 -11.56
CA ARG A 76 -2.68 17.78 -11.85
C ARG A 76 -3.28 19.15 -12.13
N TRP A 77 -2.77 20.18 -11.48
CA TRP A 77 -3.11 21.55 -11.81
C TRP A 77 -1.86 22.34 -12.17
N GLY A 78 -1.97 23.09 -13.28
CA GLY A 78 -0.82 23.70 -13.91
C GLY A 78 0.20 22.66 -14.38
N LYS A 79 1.46 23.06 -14.44
CA LYS A 79 2.53 22.18 -14.97
C LYS A 79 3.32 21.45 -13.89
N LYS A 80 3.22 21.89 -12.64
CA LYS A 80 4.15 21.50 -11.58
C LYS A 80 3.50 20.80 -10.40
N ASN A 81 2.20 20.92 -10.22
CA ASN A 81 1.50 20.42 -9.04
C ASN A 81 0.72 19.17 -9.38
N ARG A 82 0.86 18.13 -8.56
CA ARG A 82 0.11 16.88 -8.67
C ARG A 82 -0.29 16.37 -7.30
N LEU A 83 -1.53 15.93 -7.19
CA LEU A 83 -2.07 15.23 -6.03
C LEU A 83 -2.37 13.79 -6.43
N PHE A 84 -2.01 12.86 -5.59
CA PHE A 84 -2.28 11.43 -5.74
C PHE A 84 -3.10 10.95 -4.58
N PHE A 85 -4.02 10.04 -4.87
CA PHE A 85 -4.71 9.22 -3.89
C PHE A 85 -4.53 7.77 -4.29
N ASP A 86 -3.88 7.01 -3.44
CA ASP A 86 -3.64 5.59 -3.64
C ASP A 86 -4.41 4.79 -2.59
N TYR A 87 -4.93 3.66 -3.00
CA TYR A 87 -5.51 2.64 -2.13
C TYR A 87 -4.89 1.29 -2.48
N THR A 88 -4.50 0.55 -1.45
CA THR A 88 -3.98 -0.81 -1.56
C THR A 88 -4.63 -1.66 -0.50
N ALA A 89 -5.25 -2.77 -0.90
CA ALA A 89 -5.79 -3.76 0.00
C ALA A 89 -5.02 -5.06 -0.19
N THR A 90 -4.42 -5.58 0.88
CA THR A 90 -3.76 -6.90 0.89
C THR A 90 -4.44 -7.81 1.89
N SER A 91 -4.47 -9.11 1.60
CA SER A 91 -5.02 -10.12 2.52
C SER A 91 -4.22 -11.41 2.34
N HIS A 92 -3.65 -11.92 3.44
CA HIS A 92 -2.96 -13.19 3.47
C HIS A 92 -3.59 -14.07 4.52
N SER A 93 -3.83 -15.33 4.20
CA SER A 93 -4.37 -16.32 5.11
C SER A 93 -3.49 -17.54 5.18
N GLY A 94 -3.57 -18.28 6.26
CA GLY A 94 -2.77 -19.48 6.42
C GLY A 94 -3.18 -20.32 7.60
N SER A 95 -2.55 -21.48 7.70
CA SER A 95 -2.79 -22.43 8.76
C SER A 95 -1.50 -23.17 9.08
N ALA A 96 -1.15 -23.23 10.35
CA ALA A 96 0.02 -23.96 10.84
C ALA A 96 -0.33 -24.80 12.07
N VAL A 97 0.61 -25.66 12.45
CA VAL A 97 0.62 -26.30 13.77
C VAL A 97 1.77 -25.69 14.56
N LEU A 98 1.46 -25.05 15.68
CA LEU A 98 2.45 -24.34 16.49
C LEU A 98 3.55 -25.30 16.98
N SER A 99 4.78 -24.98 16.66
CA SER A 99 5.95 -25.76 17.12
C SER A 99 6.33 -25.46 18.59
N GLN A 100 5.92 -24.29 19.08
CA GLN A 100 6.14 -23.82 20.45
C GLN A 100 4.93 -23.00 20.90
N PRO A 101 4.75 -22.77 22.20
CA PRO A 101 3.66 -21.93 22.70
C PRO A 101 3.77 -20.52 22.14
N LEU A 102 2.62 -19.90 21.86
CA LEU A 102 2.49 -18.53 21.35
C LEU A 102 1.58 -17.72 22.28
N ASP A 103 2.11 -16.65 22.86
CA ASP A 103 1.33 -15.66 23.58
C ASP A 103 1.00 -14.51 22.60
N PHE A 104 -0.29 -14.31 22.33
CA PHE A 104 -0.79 -13.34 21.36
C PHE A 104 -1.96 -12.57 21.99
N ASN A 105 -1.84 -11.25 22.12
CA ASN A 105 -2.86 -10.36 22.65
C ASN A 105 -3.44 -10.86 23.99
N GLY A 106 -2.56 -11.28 24.93
CA GLY A 106 -2.94 -11.80 26.25
C GLY A 106 -3.50 -13.22 26.28
N THR A 107 -3.61 -13.89 25.14
CA THR A 107 -4.09 -15.27 25.03
C THR A 107 -2.94 -16.21 24.69
N SER A 108 -2.79 -17.31 25.47
CA SER A 108 -1.75 -18.31 25.27
C SER A 108 -2.26 -19.51 24.47
N TYR A 109 -1.62 -19.78 23.33
CA TYR A 109 -1.86 -20.93 22.47
C TYR A 109 -0.79 -22.01 22.72
N ALA A 110 -1.19 -23.27 22.85
CA ALA A 110 -0.27 -24.33 23.20
C ALA A 110 0.53 -24.85 22.00
N ALA A 111 1.76 -25.35 22.25
CA ALA A 111 2.50 -26.09 21.24
C ALA A 111 1.70 -27.33 20.78
N GLY A 112 1.72 -27.59 19.47
CA GLY A 112 0.94 -28.67 18.86
C GLY A 112 -0.49 -28.30 18.50
N GLU A 113 -0.97 -27.12 18.88
CA GLU A 113 -2.29 -26.61 18.49
C GLU A 113 -2.29 -26.19 17.02
N ARG A 114 -3.38 -26.53 16.30
CA ARG A 114 -3.62 -25.99 14.96
C ARG A 114 -4.09 -24.55 15.09
N PHE A 115 -3.50 -23.69 14.28
CA PHE A 115 -3.65 -22.25 14.32
C PHE A 115 -3.97 -21.74 12.91
N ASP A 116 -5.14 -21.12 12.74
CA ASP A 116 -5.54 -20.50 11.48
C ASP A 116 -5.40 -18.98 11.62
N SER A 117 -4.82 -18.32 10.64
CA SER A 117 -4.49 -16.89 10.67
C SER A 117 -4.97 -16.18 9.40
N ASP A 118 -5.45 -14.94 9.55
CA ASP A 118 -5.83 -14.03 8.47
C ASP A 118 -5.25 -12.63 8.77
N VAL A 119 -4.43 -12.10 7.86
CA VAL A 119 -3.78 -10.80 8.00
C VAL A 119 -4.20 -9.90 6.85
N LYS A 120 -4.71 -8.71 7.18
CA LYS A 120 -5.16 -7.69 6.23
C LYS A 120 -4.45 -6.38 6.46
N LEU A 121 -4.07 -5.72 5.38
CA LEU A 121 -3.60 -4.34 5.40
C LEU A 121 -4.34 -3.53 4.34
N ASP A 122 -5.10 -2.53 4.79
CA ASP A 122 -5.65 -1.48 3.96
C ASP A 122 -4.79 -0.22 4.10
N LEU A 123 -4.14 0.21 3.02
CA LEU A 123 -3.27 1.38 3.00
C LEU A 123 -3.90 2.47 2.14
N TYR A 124 -4.24 3.59 2.77
CA TYR A 124 -4.74 4.81 2.15
C TYR A 124 -3.63 5.85 2.13
N GLN A 125 -3.34 6.44 0.97
CA GLN A 125 -2.27 7.40 0.81
C GLN A 125 -2.77 8.63 0.05
N ALA A 126 -2.57 9.82 0.60
CA ALA A 126 -2.76 11.09 -0.07
C ALA A 126 -1.41 11.79 -0.20
N ARG A 127 -0.95 12.07 -1.43
CA ARG A 127 0.39 12.63 -1.67
C ARG A 127 0.31 13.85 -2.57
N TYR A 128 0.86 14.96 -2.11
CA TYR A 128 1.12 16.14 -2.93
C TYR A 128 2.56 16.12 -3.43
N ARG A 129 2.77 16.38 -4.72
CA ARG A 129 4.09 16.50 -5.34
C ARG A 129 4.23 17.79 -6.14
N TYR A 130 5.29 18.52 -5.88
CA TYR A 130 5.73 19.68 -6.65
C TYR A 130 6.89 19.28 -7.55
N SER A 131 6.70 19.40 -8.88
CA SER A 131 7.73 19.11 -9.88
C SER A 131 8.58 20.36 -10.12
N PHE A 132 9.73 20.46 -9.45
CA PHE A 132 10.65 21.59 -9.60
C PHE A 132 11.45 21.51 -10.91
N LEU A 133 11.72 20.31 -11.42
CA LEU A 133 12.23 20.08 -12.75
C LEU A 133 11.10 19.46 -13.60
N ASN A 134 10.69 20.15 -14.66
CA ASN A 134 9.66 19.66 -15.56
C ASN A 134 10.05 19.98 -17.02
N LEU A 135 10.87 19.10 -17.57
CA LEU A 135 11.31 19.12 -18.96
C LEU A 135 10.38 18.24 -19.82
N LYS A 136 10.53 18.34 -21.15
CA LYS A 136 9.71 17.53 -22.07
C LYS A 136 9.87 16.03 -21.86
N VAL A 137 11.10 15.60 -21.53
CA VAL A 137 11.46 14.17 -21.37
C VAL A 137 11.66 13.73 -19.93
N VAL A 138 11.87 14.64 -18.99
CA VAL A 138 12.13 14.30 -17.58
C VAL A 138 11.37 15.25 -16.66
N GLU A 139 10.71 14.67 -15.68
CA GLU A 139 10.06 15.40 -14.57
C GLU A 139 10.63 14.85 -13.26
N PHE A 140 11.07 15.75 -12.37
CA PHE A 140 11.51 15.39 -11.02
C PHE A 140 10.75 16.24 -10.01
N GLY A 141 10.24 15.61 -8.98
CA GLY A 141 9.44 16.27 -7.97
C GLY A 141 9.67 15.74 -6.56
N LEU A 142 9.44 16.63 -5.60
CA LEU A 142 9.40 16.34 -4.17
C LEU A 142 8.01 16.66 -3.63
N GLY A 143 7.67 16.04 -2.52
CA GLY A 143 6.34 16.19 -1.96
C GLY A 143 6.21 15.75 -0.52
N LEU A 144 4.97 15.82 -0.07
CA LEU A 144 4.53 15.38 1.25
C LEU A 144 3.37 14.40 1.06
N GLY A 145 3.31 13.40 1.92
CA GLY A 145 2.23 12.44 2.01
C GLY A 145 1.57 12.46 3.38
N LEU A 146 0.32 12.06 3.40
CA LEU A 146 -0.40 11.63 4.58
C LEU A 146 -0.94 10.24 4.28
N ASN A 147 -0.56 9.28 5.08
CA ASN A 147 -0.93 7.89 4.93
C ASN A 147 -1.73 7.43 6.13
N GLU A 148 -2.59 6.44 5.93
CA GLU A 148 -3.28 5.71 6.98
C GLU A 148 -3.17 4.23 6.67
N GLY A 149 -2.51 3.49 7.54
CA GLY A 149 -2.44 2.04 7.53
C GLY A 149 -3.48 1.48 8.48
N HIS A 150 -4.38 0.63 7.98
CA HIS A 150 -5.33 -0.13 8.79
C HIS A 150 -4.91 -1.59 8.74
N PHE A 151 -4.33 -2.06 9.83
CA PHE A 151 -3.84 -3.43 10.00
C PHE A 151 -4.83 -4.23 10.83
N LYS A 152 -5.26 -5.37 10.31
CA LYS A 152 -6.12 -6.31 11.01
C LYS A 152 -5.52 -7.71 10.95
N MET A 153 -5.47 -8.36 12.09
CA MET A 153 -5.03 -9.75 12.21
C MET A 153 -6.05 -10.53 13.04
N ASP A 154 -6.61 -11.55 12.43
CA ASP A 154 -7.52 -12.49 13.07
C ASP A 154 -6.81 -13.85 13.20
N VAL A 155 -6.84 -14.46 14.37
CA VAL A 155 -6.24 -15.77 14.63
C VAL A 155 -7.24 -16.68 15.33
N VAL A 156 -7.17 -17.96 15.03
CA VAL A 156 -8.07 -18.96 15.65
C VAL A 156 -7.30 -20.22 16.00
N GLY A 157 -7.13 -20.46 17.29
CA GLY A 157 -6.62 -21.74 17.78
C GLY A 157 -7.74 -22.79 17.85
N SER A 158 -7.39 -24.03 17.49
CA SER A 158 -8.36 -25.14 17.45
C SER A 158 -8.95 -25.50 18.82
N THR A 159 -8.27 -25.19 19.91
CA THR A 159 -8.67 -25.46 21.30
C THR A 159 -8.84 -24.20 22.12
N THR A 160 -8.04 -23.16 21.86
CA THR A 160 -8.00 -21.93 22.66
C THR A 160 -9.07 -20.92 22.21
N GLY A 161 -9.41 -20.91 20.89
CA GLY A 161 -10.43 -20.02 20.35
C GLY A 161 -9.87 -18.84 19.55
N PRO A 162 -10.71 -17.86 19.19
CA PRO A 162 -10.33 -16.73 18.35
C PRO A 162 -9.80 -15.55 19.17
N GLU A 163 -8.81 -14.85 18.59
CA GLU A 163 -8.35 -13.52 18.98
C GLU A 163 -8.20 -12.62 17.76
N SER A 164 -8.31 -11.30 17.97
CA SER A 164 -8.23 -10.34 16.87
C SER A 164 -7.54 -9.06 17.34
N VAL A 165 -6.67 -8.54 16.46
CA VAL A 165 -6.03 -7.24 16.61
C VAL A 165 -6.45 -6.36 15.44
N ASP A 166 -6.86 -5.13 15.72
CA ASP A 166 -7.34 -4.15 14.76
C ASP A 166 -6.75 -2.78 15.12
N ARG A 167 -5.89 -2.23 14.26
CA ARG A 167 -5.16 -0.98 14.51
C ARG A 167 -5.15 -0.10 13.28
N SER A 168 -5.38 1.19 13.49
CA SER A 168 -5.21 2.22 12.46
C SER A 168 -4.17 3.23 12.90
N LEU A 169 -3.23 3.51 12.00
CA LEU A 169 -2.15 4.45 12.25
C LEU A 169 -2.06 5.48 11.12
N PRO A 170 -2.42 6.75 11.36
CA PRO A 170 -2.14 7.84 10.43
C PRO A 170 -0.71 8.38 10.63
N PHE A 171 0.02 8.60 9.55
CA PHE A 171 1.38 9.14 9.60
C PHE A 171 1.74 9.98 8.37
N PRO A 172 2.53 11.05 8.54
CA PRO A 172 3.03 11.85 7.43
C PRO A 172 4.28 11.20 6.80
N THR A 173 4.51 11.47 5.49
CA THR A 173 5.70 11.02 4.77
C THR A 173 6.31 12.14 3.94
N LEU A 174 7.59 11.99 3.61
CA LEU A 174 8.27 12.75 2.56
C LEU A 174 8.23 11.92 1.29
N ALA A 175 7.87 12.56 0.16
CA ALA A 175 7.71 11.88 -1.11
C ALA A 175 8.69 12.44 -2.16
N ALA A 176 9.17 11.57 -3.04
CA ALA A 176 9.97 11.94 -4.19
C ALA A 176 9.53 11.14 -5.42
N GLY A 177 9.77 11.68 -6.62
CA GLY A 177 9.47 10.93 -7.83
C GLY A 177 10.13 11.50 -9.08
N VAL A 178 10.47 10.57 -9.97
CA VAL A 178 11.02 10.84 -11.29
C VAL A 178 10.10 10.24 -12.34
N VAL A 179 9.81 10.99 -13.40
CA VAL A 179 9.09 10.49 -14.57
C VAL A 179 9.93 10.76 -15.81
N ILE A 180 10.24 9.72 -16.55
CA ILE A 180 10.94 9.79 -17.84
C ILE A 180 9.90 9.53 -18.94
N LYS A 181 9.88 10.40 -19.95
CA LYS A 181 8.92 10.38 -21.06
C LYS A 181 9.70 10.24 -22.38
N PRO A 182 10.26 9.05 -22.70
CA PRO A 182 11.13 8.88 -23.85
C PRO A 182 10.38 9.00 -25.18
N LEU A 183 9.10 8.61 -25.20
CA LEU A 183 8.23 8.62 -26.38
C LEU A 183 6.83 9.14 -25.99
N PRO A 184 6.05 9.67 -26.94
CA PRO A 184 4.66 10.03 -26.71
C PRO A 184 3.85 8.83 -26.18
N GLY A 185 3.12 9.04 -25.08
CA GLY A 185 2.30 8.01 -24.44
C GLY A 185 3.07 6.96 -23.64
N PHE A 186 4.40 6.94 -23.67
CA PHE A 186 5.21 6.01 -22.89
C PHE A 186 5.93 6.72 -21.75
N HIS A 187 5.73 6.23 -20.52
CA HIS A 187 6.31 6.80 -19.31
C HIS A 187 7.01 5.71 -18.50
N ILE A 188 8.15 6.07 -17.94
CA ILE A 188 8.85 5.30 -16.91
C ILE A 188 8.79 6.16 -15.65
N ARG A 189 8.24 5.62 -14.57
CA ARG A 189 8.04 6.33 -13.31
C ARG A 189 8.75 5.60 -12.19
N LEU A 190 9.52 6.33 -11.39
CA LEU A 190 10.06 5.87 -10.12
C LEU A 190 9.54 6.83 -9.04
N GLU A 191 8.85 6.31 -8.07
CA GLU A 191 8.27 7.08 -6.97
C GLU A 191 8.54 6.38 -5.65
N GLY A 192 8.67 7.17 -4.59
CA GLY A 192 8.76 6.63 -3.25
C GLY A 192 8.35 7.69 -2.24
N ASP A 193 7.88 7.23 -1.11
CA ASP A 193 7.64 8.03 0.07
C ASP A 193 8.01 7.24 1.33
N GLY A 194 8.35 7.98 2.37
CA GLY A 194 8.76 7.34 3.61
C GLY A 194 8.87 8.30 4.78
N VAL A 195 8.92 7.71 5.96
CA VAL A 195 9.15 8.38 7.24
C VAL A 195 9.95 7.45 8.14
N SER A 196 10.74 8.05 9.02
CA SER A 196 11.31 7.36 10.19
C SER A 196 11.27 8.36 11.33
N ALA A 197 10.50 8.06 12.36
CA ALA A 197 10.29 8.93 13.50
C ALA A 197 10.14 8.11 14.79
N THR A 198 10.61 8.69 15.90
CA THR A 198 10.35 8.17 17.24
C THR A 198 9.63 9.28 18.00
N VAL A 199 8.44 8.98 18.51
CA VAL A 199 7.60 9.93 19.26
C VAL A 199 7.13 9.26 20.55
N SER A 200 7.47 9.84 21.69
CA SER A 200 7.05 9.35 23.01
C SER A 200 7.42 7.90 23.35
N GLY A 201 8.49 7.35 22.75
CA GLY A 201 8.90 5.95 22.90
C GLY A 201 8.51 5.07 21.70
N ASP A 202 7.42 5.38 21.04
CA ASP A 202 6.98 4.65 19.85
C ASP A 202 7.86 4.96 18.63
N HIS A 203 8.25 3.92 17.91
CA HIS A 203 9.04 4.03 16.69
C HIS A 203 8.20 3.64 15.48
N VAL A 204 8.20 4.49 14.44
CA VAL A 204 7.55 4.22 13.17
C VAL A 204 8.56 4.45 12.05
N ARG A 205 8.81 3.41 11.28
CA ARG A 205 9.53 3.48 10.01
C ARG A 205 8.64 2.92 8.91
N PHE A 206 8.45 3.72 7.88
CA PHE A 206 7.69 3.34 6.70
C PHE A 206 8.44 3.75 5.44
N VAL A 207 8.54 2.86 4.47
CA VAL A 207 9.11 3.13 3.14
C VAL A 207 8.25 2.43 2.09
N ASP A 208 7.68 3.19 1.17
CA ASP A 208 6.96 2.69 0.00
C ASP A 208 7.66 3.19 -1.26
N TRP A 209 8.09 2.30 -2.12
CA TRP A 209 8.61 2.69 -3.43
C TRP A 209 8.02 1.83 -4.54
N ARG A 210 7.91 2.42 -5.73
CA ARG A 210 7.45 1.74 -6.93
C ARG A 210 8.22 2.19 -8.16
N ALA A 211 8.50 1.23 -9.03
CA ALA A 211 8.99 1.44 -10.39
C ALA A 211 7.90 0.99 -11.36
N GLN A 212 7.50 1.86 -12.29
CA GLN A 212 6.33 1.67 -13.13
C GLN A 212 6.64 2.04 -14.58
N ILE A 213 6.10 1.25 -15.49
CA ILE A 213 6.04 1.55 -16.93
C ILE A 213 4.57 1.74 -17.27
N GLU A 214 4.27 2.83 -17.99
CA GLU A 214 2.95 3.17 -18.48
C GLU A 214 2.99 3.34 -20.00
N TRP A 215 2.06 2.74 -20.70
CA TRP A 215 1.92 2.91 -22.14
C TRP A 215 0.48 3.24 -22.53
N TYR A 216 0.22 4.52 -22.84
CA TYR A 216 -1.07 5.06 -23.27
C TYR A 216 -1.13 5.08 -24.81
N PHE A 217 -1.61 4.00 -25.40
CA PHE A 217 -1.66 3.81 -26.85
C PHE A 217 -2.89 4.46 -27.50
N LEU A 218 -3.98 4.73 -26.75
CA LEU A 218 -5.18 5.45 -27.20
C LEU A 218 -5.26 6.88 -26.63
N HIS A 219 -4.14 7.53 -26.32
CA HIS A 219 -4.03 8.85 -25.70
C HIS A 219 -4.66 8.93 -24.28
N PHE A 220 -5.80 8.33 -24.06
CA PHE A 220 -6.54 8.33 -22.78
C PHE A 220 -6.54 6.98 -22.06
N PHE A 221 -6.31 5.87 -22.78
CA PHE A 221 -6.33 4.52 -22.24
C PHE A 221 -4.97 3.86 -22.41
N GLY A 222 -4.50 3.17 -21.39
CA GLY A 222 -3.19 2.52 -21.40
C GLY A 222 -3.10 1.34 -20.46
N VAL A 223 -1.97 0.67 -20.56
CA VAL A 223 -1.55 -0.40 -19.67
C VAL A 223 -0.47 0.12 -18.73
N VAL A 224 -0.46 -0.41 -17.53
CA VAL A 224 0.45 -0.08 -16.45
C VAL A 224 1.04 -1.38 -15.94
N ALA A 225 2.35 -1.42 -15.77
CA ALA A 225 3.03 -2.55 -15.12
C ALA A 225 4.20 -2.03 -14.30
N GLY A 226 4.52 -2.71 -13.21
CA GLY A 226 5.59 -2.27 -12.35
C GLY A 226 5.93 -3.25 -11.24
N TYR A 227 6.77 -2.77 -10.34
CA TYR A 227 7.17 -3.46 -9.12
C TYR A 227 7.05 -2.48 -7.95
N ARG A 228 6.55 -2.95 -6.81
CA ARG A 228 6.37 -2.16 -5.59
C ARG A 228 6.93 -2.91 -4.39
N SER A 229 7.48 -2.16 -3.43
CA SER A 229 7.82 -2.62 -2.10
C SER A 229 7.25 -1.64 -1.07
N ILE A 230 6.57 -2.18 -0.09
CA ILE A 230 6.06 -1.49 1.10
C ILE A 230 6.74 -2.14 2.29
N ASP A 231 7.50 -1.37 3.03
CA ASP A 231 8.18 -1.79 4.25
C ASP A 231 7.66 -0.96 5.42
N ALA A 232 7.17 -1.61 6.47
CA ALA A 232 6.68 -0.95 7.68
C ALA A 232 7.24 -1.65 8.92
N ASP A 233 7.91 -0.88 9.78
CA ASP A 233 8.41 -1.29 11.10
C ASP A 233 7.77 -0.35 12.12
N VAL A 234 6.89 -0.89 12.95
CA VAL A 234 6.16 -0.16 13.98
C VAL A 234 6.43 -0.84 15.32
N ARG A 235 6.91 -0.09 16.29
CA ARG A 235 7.16 -0.53 17.65
C ARG A 235 6.50 0.42 18.61
N THR A 236 5.66 -0.11 19.47
CA THR A 236 4.97 0.66 20.49
C THR A 236 5.25 0.04 21.87
N GLU A 237 5.25 0.86 22.90
CA GLU A 237 5.48 0.38 24.28
C GLU A 237 4.29 -0.43 24.83
N GLU A 238 3.09 -0.27 24.28
CA GLU A 238 1.85 -0.86 24.78
C GLU A 238 1.30 -1.98 23.90
N ASP A 239 1.46 -1.88 22.57
CA ASP A 239 0.82 -2.79 21.59
C ASP A 239 1.78 -3.82 20.97
N GLY A 240 3.11 -3.67 21.20
CA GLY A 240 4.12 -4.57 20.68
C GLY A 240 4.84 -4.08 19.44
N GLU A 241 5.31 -5.01 18.62
CA GLU A 241 6.18 -4.75 17.48
C GLU A 241 5.68 -5.48 16.23
N VAL A 242 5.70 -4.80 15.09
CA VAL A 242 5.37 -5.37 13.78
C VAL A 242 6.36 -4.88 12.76
N ASP A 243 7.10 -5.79 12.14
CA ASP A 243 7.97 -5.55 10.98
C ASP A 243 7.40 -6.34 9.80
N ILE A 244 6.87 -5.65 8.81
CA ILE A 244 6.27 -6.28 7.63
C ILE A 244 6.78 -5.68 6.33
N GLN A 245 6.98 -6.56 5.36
CA GLN A 245 7.30 -6.18 3.99
C GLN A 245 6.34 -6.85 3.01
N TYR A 246 5.68 -6.04 2.18
CA TYR A 246 4.94 -6.47 1.00
C TYR A 246 5.71 -6.06 -0.25
N LYS A 247 6.03 -7.01 -1.10
CA LYS A 247 6.77 -6.72 -2.35
C LYS A 247 6.35 -7.61 -3.49
N GLY A 248 6.35 -7.06 -4.70
CA GLY A 248 6.05 -7.85 -5.89
C GLY A 248 5.75 -7.04 -7.14
N PRO A 249 5.51 -7.72 -8.25
CA PRO A 249 5.08 -7.13 -9.49
C PRO A 249 3.59 -6.74 -9.44
N TYR A 250 3.22 -5.76 -10.23
CA TYR A 250 1.82 -5.42 -10.46
C TYR A 250 1.57 -5.04 -11.90
N ALA A 251 0.34 -5.24 -12.35
CA ALA A 251 -0.08 -4.83 -13.67
C ALA A 251 -1.57 -4.47 -13.70
N GLY A 252 -1.96 -3.64 -14.66
CA GLY A 252 -3.34 -3.23 -14.81
C GLY A 252 -3.57 -2.21 -15.90
N LEU A 253 -4.62 -1.44 -15.73
CA LEU A 253 -5.12 -0.48 -16.71
C LEU A 253 -5.11 0.93 -16.13
N GLY A 254 -4.84 1.90 -16.99
CA GLY A 254 -4.90 3.32 -16.68
C GLY A 254 -5.75 4.10 -17.67
N VAL A 255 -6.48 5.08 -17.15
CA VAL A 255 -7.23 6.06 -17.96
C VAL A 255 -6.81 7.44 -17.51
N LYS A 256 -6.54 8.33 -18.47
CA LYS A 256 -6.15 9.73 -18.18
C LYS A 256 -6.84 10.71 -19.12
N PHE A 257 -7.05 11.93 -18.61
CA PHE A 257 -7.73 13.02 -19.31
C PHE A 257 -7.01 14.37 -19.11
#